data_db526dd8784c38e0dcb6658c02fa24b1
#
_entry.id   db526dd8784c38e0dcb6658c02fa24b1
#
_cell.length_a   1.000
_cell.length_b   1.000
_cell.length_c   1.000
_cell.angle_alpha   90.00
_cell.angle_beta   90.00
_cell.angle_gamma   90.00
#
_symmetry.space_group_name_H-M   'P 1'
#
loop_
_entity.id
_entity.type
_entity.pdbx_description
1 polymer ?
#
loop_
_entity_poly.entity_id
_entity_poly.type
_entity_poly.pdbx_seq_one_letter_code
_entity_poly.pdbx_strand_id
1 'polypeptide(L)'
;MDAERLIALEAQFAPAVEQGRGVFSPKDKSHHAPYNLGGDKMAADRNGYAHVYAALLQDLNPQMVVELGVFRGASLALWCELFPEAMVVGLDLDFDRFRENEPNLRDRGAFTVNFPLLHEWDAYGDDVEFLADLPGIDLFVDDGPHRADAIANTVRLVGPLMNPGGVYVVEDFPGGGDILAGAFPQAQVIYAGGLSAARL
;
A
#
# COMPACT_ATOMS: atom_id res chain seq x y z
N MET A 1 -0.93 -1.77 17.32
CA MET A 1 -0.89 -2.61 16.10
C MET A 1 0.18 -3.66 16.30
N ASP A 2 -0.05 -4.94 15.95
CA ASP A 2 1.00 -5.97 16.01
C ASP A 2 1.16 -6.69 14.65
N ALA A 3 2.33 -7.30 14.44
CA ALA A 3 2.67 -7.94 13.18
C ALA A 3 1.81 -9.19 12.89
N GLU A 4 1.40 -9.92 13.93
CA GLU A 4 0.58 -11.13 13.77
C GLU A 4 -0.80 -10.79 13.21
N ARG A 5 -1.40 -9.68 13.66
CA ARG A 5 -2.67 -9.19 13.12
C ARG A 5 -2.55 -8.81 11.65
N LEU A 6 -1.48 -8.14 11.25
CA LEU A 6 -1.22 -7.76 9.85
C LEU A 6 -1.10 -9.00 8.96
N ILE A 7 -0.32 -10.00 9.39
CA ILE A 7 -0.17 -11.27 8.68
C ILE A 7 -1.52 -12.00 8.58
N ALA A 8 -2.28 -12.04 9.66
CA ALA A 8 -3.58 -12.73 9.69
C ALA A 8 -4.60 -12.08 8.74
N LEU A 9 -4.68 -10.75 8.70
CA LEU A 9 -5.57 -10.03 7.79
C LEU A 9 -5.17 -10.21 6.33
N GLU A 10 -3.87 -10.13 6.02
CA GLU A 10 -3.41 -10.39 4.66
C GLU A 10 -3.75 -11.83 4.24
N ALA A 11 -3.51 -12.82 5.10
CA ALA A 11 -3.86 -14.22 4.82
C ALA A 11 -5.37 -14.44 4.68
N GLN A 12 -6.21 -13.65 5.35
CA GLN A 12 -7.65 -13.69 5.19
C GLN A 12 -8.07 -13.19 3.81
N PHE A 13 -7.55 -12.04 3.37
CA PHE A 13 -7.99 -11.40 2.12
C PHE A 13 -7.27 -11.97 0.89
N ALA A 14 -6.03 -12.41 1.03
CA ALA A 14 -5.25 -13.04 -0.02
C ALA A 14 -4.59 -14.34 0.48
N PRO A 15 -5.37 -15.39 0.78
CA PRO A 15 -4.83 -16.64 1.28
C PRO A 15 -3.85 -17.24 0.27
N ALA A 16 -2.72 -17.73 0.76
CA ALA A 16 -1.83 -18.55 -0.05
C ALA A 16 -2.63 -19.72 -0.63
N VAL A 17 -2.60 -19.90 -1.94
CA VAL A 17 -3.30 -21.01 -2.57
C VAL A 17 -2.73 -22.29 -2.01
N GLU A 18 -3.58 -23.12 -1.39
CA GLU A 18 -3.24 -24.48 -1.00
C GLU A 18 -2.59 -25.16 -2.21
N GLN A 19 -1.42 -25.71 -2.07
CA GLN A 19 -0.65 -26.47 -3.04
C GLN A 19 0.70 -25.85 -3.44
N GLY A 20 1.37 -25.11 -2.57
CA GLY A 20 2.78 -24.77 -2.72
C GLY A 20 3.11 -23.85 -3.92
N ARG A 21 2.10 -23.31 -4.56
CA ARG A 21 2.25 -22.26 -5.54
C ARG A 21 1.97 -20.95 -4.82
N GLY A 22 3.05 -20.37 -4.35
CA GLY A 22 2.93 -19.04 -3.77
C GLY A 22 2.21 -18.10 -4.71
N VAL A 23 1.55 -17.14 -4.14
CA VAL A 23 0.83 -16.04 -4.81
C VAL A 23 1.71 -15.37 -5.87
N PHE A 24 3.01 -15.43 -5.70
CA PHE A 24 4.01 -14.97 -6.64
C PHE A 24 5.03 -16.09 -6.91
N SER A 25 5.03 -16.66 -8.11
CA SER A 25 6.15 -17.49 -8.57
C SER A 25 7.16 -16.58 -9.27
N PRO A 26 8.42 -16.51 -8.83
CA PRO A 26 9.47 -15.77 -9.56
C PRO A 26 9.66 -16.25 -11.00
N LYS A 27 9.12 -17.43 -11.33
CA LYS A 27 9.14 -18.02 -12.68
C LYS A 27 7.91 -17.65 -13.51
N ASP A 28 6.82 -17.26 -12.87
CA ASP A 28 5.61 -16.81 -13.55
C ASP A 28 5.57 -15.28 -13.55
N LYS A 29 6.21 -14.70 -14.54
CA LYS A 29 6.22 -13.25 -14.75
C LYS A 29 4.90 -12.71 -15.31
N SER A 30 3.88 -13.57 -15.48
CA SER A 30 2.57 -13.11 -15.91
C SER A 30 1.81 -12.58 -14.70
N HIS A 31 1.72 -11.26 -14.58
CA HIS A 31 0.77 -10.58 -13.69
C HIS A 31 -0.70 -10.96 -13.95
N HIS A 32 -0.94 -11.88 -14.89
CA HIS A 32 -2.24 -12.37 -15.34
C HIS A 32 -2.59 -13.75 -14.79
N ALA A 33 -1.75 -14.36 -13.96
CA ALA A 33 -2.08 -15.66 -13.37
C ALA A 33 -3.37 -15.53 -12.53
N PRO A 34 -4.43 -16.32 -12.81
CA PRO A 34 -5.72 -16.17 -12.15
C PRO A 34 -5.70 -16.47 -10.64
N TYR A 35 -4.61 -17.00 -10.13
CA TYR A 35 -4.37 -17.32 -8.73
C TYR A 35 -3.43 -16.34 -8.02
N ASN A 36 -2.94 -15.29 -8.69
CA ASN A 36 -2.20 -14.21 -8.04
C ASN A 36 -3.22 -13.24 -7.41
N LEU A 37 -3.48 -13.40 -6.12
CA LEU A 37 -4.43 -12.58 -5.35
C LEU A 37 -3.77 -11.37 -4.67
N GLY A 38 -2.48 -11.14 -4.89
CA GLY A 38 -1.68 -10.26 -4.04
C GLY A 38 -1.32 -10.98 -2.73
N GLY A 39 -1.06 -10.26 -1.65
CA GLY A 39 -0.82 -10.87 -0.34
C GLY A 39 0.61 -11.35 -0.14
N ASP A 40 1.56 -10.58 -0.61
CA ASP A 40 2.99 -10.84 -0.48
C ASP A 40 3.72 -9.82 0.42
N LYS A 41 3.00 -8.86 1.00
CA LYS A 41 3.59 -7.81 1.82
C LYS A 41 3.99 -8.28 3.22
N MET A 42 3.08 -8.94 3.93
CA MET A 42 3.18 -9.11 5.38
C MET A 42 3.89 -10.39 5.81
N ALA A 43 3.66 -11.50 5.11
CA ALA A 43 4.20 -12.79 5.50
C ALA A 43 5.73 -12.86 5.41
N ALA A 44 6.37 -13.50 6.41
CA ALA A 44 7.83 -13.57 6.54
C ALA A 44 8.52 -14.38 5.43
N ASP A 45 7.80 -15.31 4.80
CA ASP A 45 8.27 -16.09 3.65
C ASP A 45 8.07 -15.37 2.31
N ARG A 46 7.64 -14.11 2.37
CA ARG A 46 7.42 -13.16 1.28
C ARG A 46 8.28 -11.92 1.51
N ASN A 47 7.69 -10.73 1.36
CA ASN A 47 8.40 -9.47 1.62
C ASN A 47 8.68 -9.24 3.12
N GLY A 48 7.82 -9.79 4.01
CA GLY A 48 8.06 -9.78 5.45
C GLY A 48 7.90 -8.42 6.11
N TYR A 49 7.11 -7.52 5.54
CA TYR A 49 6.99 -6.14 6.01
C TYR A 49 6.17 -5.96 7.29
N ALA A 50 5.51 -7.02 7.80
CA ALA A 50 4.60 -6.93 8.95
C ALA A 50 5.21 -6.26 10.19
N HIS A 51 6.45 -6.59 10.55
CA HIS A 51 7.11 -5.99 11.71
C HIS A 51 7.42 -4.51 11.51
N VAL A 52 7.77 -4.10 10.29
CA VAL A 52 8.04 -2.70 9.96
C VAL A 52 6.74 -1.91 10.01
N TYR A 53 5.69 -2.40 9.37
CA TYR A 53 4.37 -1.78 9.44
C TYR A 53 3.82 -1.72 10.87
N ALA A 54 3.98 -2.77 11.67
CA ALA A 54 3.55 -2.77 13.06
C ALA A 54 4.20 -1.63 13.86
N ALA A 55 5.49 -1.39 13.65
CA ALA A 55 6.22 -0.28 14.28
C ALA A 55 5.79 1.09 13.72
N LEU A 56 5.63 1.21 12.41
CA LEU A 56 5.20 2.45 11.76
C LEU A 56 3.78 2.87 12.16
N LEU A 57 2.88 1.90 12.32
CA LEU A 57 1.46 2.14 12.58
C LEU A 57 1.11 2.13 14.08
N GLN A 58 2.05 1.86 14.99
CA GLN A 58 1.78 1.67 16.41
C GLN A 58 1.03 2.85 17.02
N ASP A 59 1.45 4.06 16.71
CA ASP A 59 0.91 5.31 17.27
C ASP A 59 0.17 6.14 16.20
N LEU A 60 -0.12 5.54 15.04
CA LEU A 60 -0.83 6.20 13.97
C LEU A 60 -2.33 5.92 14.10
N ASN A 61 -3.13 7.00 14.12
CA ASN A 61 -4.60 6.95 14.01
C ASN A 61 -5.03 7.76 12.79
N PRO A 62 -4.86 7.21 11.58
CA PRO A 62 -5.05 7.97 10.36
C PRO A 62 -6.51 8.31 10.14
N GLN A 63 -6.77 9.51 9.65
CA GLN A 63 -8.05 9.93 9.08
C GLN A 63 -8.06 9.71 7.57
N MET A 64 -6.88 9.66 6.94
CA MET A 64 -6.73 9.41 5.52
C MET A 64 -5.55 8.49 5.22
N VAL A 65 -5.84 7.41 4.50
CA VAL A 65 -4.88 6.44 3.99
C VAL A 65 -4.96 6.43 2.47
N VAL A 66 -3.84 6.57 1.80
CA VAL A 66 -3.76 6.51 0.33
C VAL A 66 -2.76 5.43 -0.08
N GLU A 67 -3.14 4.57 -1.00
CA GLU A 67 -2.27 3.56 -1.59
C GLU A 67 -2.21 3.72 -3.10
N LEU A 68 -1.00 3.82 -3.64
CA LEU A 68 -0.69 3.74 -5.06
C LEU A 68 -0.27 2.31 -5.39
N GLY A 69 -0.92 1.72 -6.41
CA GLY A 69 -0.72 0.31 -6.77
C GLY A 69 -1.71 -0.60 -6.04
N VAL A 70 -2.93 -0.68 -6.55
CA VAL A 70 -4.03 -1.44 -5.92
C VAL A 70 -4.03 -2.90 -6.32
N PHE A 71 -3.65 -3.19 -7.56
CA PHE A 71 -3.67 -4.53 -8.11
C PHE A 71 -5.02 -5.25 -7.89
N ARG A 72 -5.07 -6.28 -7.01
CA ARG A 72 -6.29 -7.04 -6.67
C ARG A 72 -6.96 -6.61 -5.37
N GLY A 73 -6.44 -5.57 -4.71
CA GLY A 73 -7.07 -4.91 -3.58
C GLY A 73 -6.94 -5.60 -2.22
N ALA A 74 -6.06 -6.58 -2.06
CA ALA A 74 -5.84 -7.23 -0.77
C ALA A 74 -5.36 -6.25 0.30
N SER A 75 -4.44 -5.35 -0.04
CA SER A 75 -3.94 -4.30 0.84
C SER A 75 -4.99 -3.23 1.12
N LEU A 76 -5.80 -2.81 0.13
CA LEU A 76 -6.93 -1.91 0.40
C LEU A 76 -7.93 -2.52 1.39
N ALA A 77 -8.21 -3.82 1.28
CA ALA A 77 -9.07 -4.52 2.24
C ALA A 77 -8.46 -4.52 3.65
N LEU A 78 -7.13 -4.71 3.74
CA LEU A 78 -6.38 -4.63 4.99
C LEU A 78 -6.47 -3.22 5.59
N TRP A 79 -6.24 -2.17 4.82
CA TRP A 79 -6.34 -0.79 5.33
C TRP A 79 -7.75 -0.44 5.80
N CYS A 80 -8.79 -0.83 5.05
CA CYS A 80 -10.18 -0.61 5.43
C CYS A 80 -10.55 -1.33 6.75
N GLU A 81 -10.01 -2.52 6.99
CA GLU A 81 -10.25 -3.28 8.23
C GLU A 81 -9.45 -2.72 9.41
N LEU A 82 -8.23 -2.26 9.19
CA LEU A 82 -7.38 -1.69 10.24
C LEU A 82 -7.86 -0.30 10.68
N PHE A 83 -8.38 0.49 9.74
CA PHE A 83 -8.77 1.87 9.94
C PHE A 83 -10.22 2.10 9.48
N PRO A 84 -11.21 1.52 10.19
CA PRO A 84 -12.61 1.54 9.75
C PRO A 84 -13.20 2.94 9.66
N GLU A 85 -12.65 3.92 10.38
CA GLU A 85 -13.11 5.31 10.37
C GLU A 85 -12.31 6.22 9.42
N ALA A 86 -11.21 5.71 8.84
CA ALA A 86 -10.39 6.49 7.93
C ALA A 86 -11.00 6.50 6.52
N MET A 87 -10.80 7.59 5.79
CA MET A 87 -10.94 7.58 4.34
C MET A 87 -9.79 6.80 3.73
N VAL A 88 -10.08 5.71 3.03
CA VAL A 88 -9.09 4.91 2.30
C VAL A 88 -9.23 5.19 0.82
N VAL A 89 -8.14 5.57 0.16
CA VAL A 89 -8.09 5.90 -1.27
C VAL A 89 -7.11 4.96 -1.96
N GLY A 90 -7.56 4.30 -3.01
CA GLY A 90 -6.71 3.50 -3.90
C GLY A 90 -6.46 4.23 -5.21
N LEU A 91 -5.20 4.30 -5.62
CA LEU A 91 -4.73 4.87 -6.87
C LEU A 91 -4.13 3.77 -7.75
N ASP A 92 -4.57 3.66 -9.00
CA ASP A 92 -4.00 2.73 -9.98
C ASP A 92 -4.26 3.27 -11.38
N LEU A 93 -3.59 2.73 -12.39
CA LEU A 93 -3.85 3.05 -13.80
C LEU A 93 -5.24 2.57 -14.25
N ASP A 94 -5.70 1.43 -13.71
CA ASP A 94 -7.04 0.87 -13.89
C ASP A 94 -7.43 0.02 -12.67
N PHE A 95 -8.70 -0.35 -12.58
CA PHE A 95 -9.22 -1.16 -11.49
C PHE A 95 -9.84 -2.48 -11.95
N ASP A 96 -9.55 -2.96 -13.14
CA ASP A 96 -10.16 -4.18 -13.67
C ASP A 96 -9.85 -5.39 -12.80
N ARG A 97 -8.60 -5.54 -12.35
CA ARG A 97 -8.18 -6.64 -11.46
C ARG A 97 -8.81 -6.54 -10.07
N PHE A 98 -8.95 -5.32 -9.55
CA PHE A 98 -9.66 -5.10 -8.30
C PHE A 98 -11.14 -5.50 -8.45
N ARG A 99 -11.84 -5.03 -9.50
CA ARG A 99 -13.24 -5.33 -9.75
C ARG A 99 -13.50 -6.83 -9.95
N GLU A 100 -12.58 -7.53 -10.61
CA GLU A 100 -12.65 -9.00 -10.75
C GLU A 100 -12.52 -9.71 -9.38
N ASN A 101 -11.71 -9.20 -8.46
CA ASN A 101 -11.42 -9.82 -7.17
C ASN A 101 -12.31 -9.31 -6.04
N GLU A 102 -12.97 -8.18 -6.17
CA GLU A 102 -13.82 -7.58 -5.13
C GLU A 102 -14.86 -8.55 -4.56
N PRO A 103 -15.57 -9.36 -5.35
CA PRO A 103 -16.49 -10.37 -4.79
C PRO A 103 -15.80 -11.36 -3.85
N ASN A 104 -14.60 -11.83 -4.20
CA ASN A 104 -13.81 -12.73 -3.35
C ASN A 104 -13.37 -12.06 -2.05
N LEU A 105 -12.99 -10.77 -2.11
CA LEU A 105 -12.63 -9.99 -0.92
C LEU A 105 -13.85 -9.84 0.01
N ARG A 106 -15.03 -9.53 -0.55
CA ARG A 106 -16.29 -9.44 0.22
C ARG A 106 -16.70 -10.77 0.83
N ASP A 107 -16.58 -11.87 0.11
CA ASP A 107 -16.86 -13.22 0.64
C ASP A 107 -15.95 -13.59 1.81
N ARG A 108 -14.77 -12.97 1.90
CA ARG A 108 -13.81 -13.11 3.00
C ARG A 108 -13.99 -12.07 4.10
N GLY A 109 -15.04 -11.25 4.03
CA GLY A 109 -15.40 -10.27 5.04
C GLY A 109 -14.77 -8.90 4.86
N ALA A 110 -14.12 -8.61 3.72
CA ALA A 110 -13.63 -7.27 3.44
C ALA A 110 -14.78 -6.27 3.19
N PHE A 111 -14.50 -5.01 3.44
CA PHE A 111 -15.38 -3.88 3.09
C PHE A 111 -16.76 -3.91 3.76
N THR A 112 -16.85 -4.46 4.97
CA THR A 112 -18.11 -4.53 5.72
C THR A 112 -18.47 -3.22 6.39
N VAL A 113 -17.49 -2.44 6.81
CA VAL A 113 -17.66 -1.15 7.51
C VAL A 113 -17.15 0.00 6.64
N ASN A 114 -15.99 -0.18 6.03
CA ASN A 114 -15.32 0.83 5.22
C ASN A 114 -15.09 0.30 3.80
N PHE A 115 -15.22 1.16 2.79
CA PHE A 115 -14.98 0.83 1.39
C PHE A 115 -14.08 1.90 0.75
N PRO A 116 -13.02 1.54 0.00
CA PRO A 116 -12.10 2.50 -0.53
C PRO A 116 -12.69 3.36 -1.65
N LEU A 117 -12.28 4.62 -1.71
CA LEU A 117 -12.43 5.43 -2.91
C LEU A 117 -11.37 5.02 -3.92
N LEU A 118 -11.77 4.85 -5.16
CA LEU A 118 -10.88 4.44 -6.25
C LEU A 118 -10.73 5.59 -7.23
N HIS A 119 -9.49 5.95 -7.54
CA HIS A 119 -9.20 7.00 -8.50
C HIS A 119 -8.09 6.57 -9.47
N GLU A 120 -8.41 6.56 -10.78
CA GLU A 120 -7.43 6.26 -11.82
C GLU A 120 -6.40 7.37 -11.89
N TRP A 121 -5.13 7.00 -11.66
CA TRP A 121 -4.02 7.93 -11.64
C TRP A 121 -2.73 7.28 -12.09
N ASP A 122 -1.95 8.02 -12.88
CA ASP A 122 -0.63 7.61 -13.36
C ASP A 122 0.46 8.23 -12.48
N ALA A 123 1.35 7.40 -11.93
CA ALA A 123 2.52 7.85 -11.16
C ALA A 123 3.46 8.78 -11.95
N TYR A 124 3.35 8.79 -13.27
CA TYR A 124 4.04 9.73 -14.16
C TYR A 124 3.19 10.95 -14.52
N GLY A 125 2.00 11.09 -13.96
CA GLY A 125 1.11 12.24 -14.17
C GLY A 125 1.66 13.55 -13.62
N ASP A 126 1.01 14.64 -13.97
CA ASP A 126 1.48 15.99 -13.67
C ASP A 126 0.85 16.60 -12.42
N ASP A 127 -0.29 16.06 -11.97
CA ASP A 127 -1.07 16.63 -10.87
C ASP A 127 -1.69 15.58 -9.97
N VAL A 128 -2.18 16.05 -8.80
CA VAL A 128 -2.95 15.30 -7.81
C VAL A 128 -4.10 16.18 -7.29
N GLU A 129 -4.70 17.00 -8.14
CA GLU A 129 -5.74 17.96 -7.78
C GLU A 129 -6.91 17.28 -7.04
N PHE A 130 -7.25 16.05 -7.43
CA PHE A 130 -8.30 15.27 -6.78
C PHE A 130 -8.01 14.96 -5.30
N LEU A 131 -6.75 14.92 -4.86
CA LEU A 131 -6.36 14.76 -3.45
C LEU A 131 -6.37 16.10 -2.70
N ALA A 132 -6.21 17.23 -3.38
CA ALA A 132 -6.06 18.53 -2.73
C ALA A 132 -7.35 18.99 -2.01
N ASP A 133 -8.51 18.50 -2.46
CA ASP A 133 -9.81 18.79 -1.84
C ASP A 133 -10.16 17.81 -0.69
N LEU A 134 -9.31 16.80 -0.46
CA LEU A 134 -9.49 15.81 0.60
C LEU A 134 -8.72 16.22 1.88
N PRO A 135 -8.99 15.58 3.02
CA PRO A 135 -8.16 15.76 4.22
C PRO A 135 -6.68 15.49 3.93
N GLY A 136 -5.77 16.08 4.71
CA GLY A 136 -4.34 15.78 4.60
C GLY A 136 -4.07 14.30 4.83
N ILE A 137 -3.01 13.77 4.20
CA ILE A 137 -2.70 12.34 4.18
C ILE A 137 -1.88 11.96 5.43
N ASP A 138 -2.35 10.96 6.17
CA ASP A 138 -1.67 10.45 7.37
C ASP A 138 -0.81 9.22 7.05
N LEU A 139 -1.24 8.41 6.09
CA LEU A 139 -0.48 7.26 5.58
C LEU A 139 -0.54 7.24 4.06
N PHE A 140 0.60 7.30 3.42
CA PHE A 140 0.74 7.07 1.98
C PHE A 140 1.62 5.84 1.75
N VAL A 141 1.14 4.91 0.92
CA VAL A 141 1.86 3.70 0.52
C VAL A 141 2.09 3.75 -0.98
N ASP A 142 3.35 3.86 -1.39
CA ASP A 142 3.80 3.80 -2.78
C ASP A 142 4.23 2.36 -3.10
N ASP A 143 3.31 1.60 -3.65
CA ASP A 143 3.49 0.24 -4.16
C ASP A 143 3.22 0.21 -5.69
N GLY A 144 3.58 1.29 -6.35
CA GLY A 144 3.31 1.56 -7.76
C GLY A 144 4.32 0.88 -8.70
N PRO A 145 4.89 1.62 -9.68
CA PRO A 145 5.73 1.01 -10.72
C PRO A 145 7.16 0.62 -10.27
N HIS A 146 7.55 0.82 -9.01
CA HIS A 146 8.87 0.50 -8.40
C HIS A 146 10.05 1.08 -9.20
N ARG A 147 9.94 2.32 -9.62
CA ARG A 147 10.95 3.03 -10.41
C ARG A 147 11.27 4.36 -9.76
N ALA A 148 12.56 4.70 -9.74
CA ALA A 148 13.05 5.92 -9.09
C ALA A 148 12.38 7.19 -9.62
N ASP A 149 12.17 7.28 -10.93
CA ASP A 149 11.55 8.43 -11.58
C ASP A 149 10.05 8.59 -11.20
N ALA A 150 9.30 7.48 -11.15
CA ALA A 150 7.90 7.48 -10.71
C ALA A 150 7.79 7.84 -9.22
N ILE A 151 8.57 7.18 -8.36
CA ILE A 151 8.59 7.45 -6.91
C ILE A 151 8.95 8.92 -6.64
N ALA A 152 9.98 9.44 -7.30
CA ALA A 152 10.36 10.85 -7.13
C ALA A 152 9.25 11.81 -7.59
N ASN A 153 8.52 11.48 -8.68
CA ASN A 153 7.37 12.25 -9.12
C ASN A 153 6.22 12.18 -8.11
N THR A 154 5.89 10.98 -7.62
CA THR A 154 4.84 10.78 -6.62
C THR A 154 5.16 11.56 -5.33
N VAL A 155 6.39 11.46 -4.82
CA VAL A 155 6.85 12.21 -3.64
C VAL A 155 6.73 13.72 -3.85
N ARG A 156 7.10 14.22 -5.03
CA ARG A 156 6.99 15.66 -5.39
C ARG A 156 5.54 16.14 -5.36
N LEU A 157 4.61 15.35 -5.85
CA LEU A 157 3.19 15.70 -5.96
C LEU A 157 2.44 15.50 -4.64
N VAL A 158 2.64 14.35 -3.99
CA VAL A 158 1.90 13.93 -2.80
C VAL A 158 2.52 14.48 -1.51
N GLY A 159 3.85 14.62 -1.47
CA GLY A 159 4.55 15.06 -0.26
C GLY A 159 4.00 16.33 0.38
N PRO A 160 3.65 17.38 -0.39
CA PRO A 160 3.02 18.59 0.15
C PRO A 160 1.62 18.38 0.76
N LEU A 161 0.96 17.25 0.49
CA LEU A 161 -0.37 16.91 0.99
C LEU A 161 -0.30 16.06 2.27
N MET A 162 0.90 15.63 2.68
CA MET A 162 1.08 14.84 3.92
C MET A 162 0.87 15.69 5.17
N ASN A 163 0.19 15.11 6.15
CA ASN A 163 0.05 15.74 7.47
C ASN A 163 1.37 15.66 8.27
N PRO A 164 1.65 16.64 9.14
CA PRO A 164 2.71 16.50 10.14
C PRO A 164 2.51 15.26 11.01
N GLY A 165 3.54 14.44 11.14
CA GLY A 165 3.49 13.14 11.82
C GLY A 165 2.98 11.99 10.94
N GLY A 166 2.57 12.28 9.71
CA GLY A 166 2.18 11.28 8.72
C GLY A 166 3.34 10.38 8.30
N VAL A 167 3.03 9.27 7.68
CA VAL A 167 4.01 8.27 7.24
C VAL A 167 3.91 8.08 5.73
N TYR A 168 5.02 8.28 5.03
CA TYR A 168 5.18 7.95 3.61
C TYR A 168 5.99 6.66 3.49
N VAL A 169 5.43 5.63 2.86
CA VAL A 169 6.06 4.32 2.63
C VAL A 169 6.35 4.14 1.15
N VAL A 170 7.50 3.58 0.82
CA VAL A 170 7.86 3.08 -0.52
C VAL A 170 8.14 1.60 -0.39
N GLU A 171 7.40 0.78 -1.13
CA GLU A 171 7.58 -0.68 -1.19
C GLU A 171 8.36 -1.11 -2.44
N ASP A 172 9.00 -2.27 -2.33
CA ASP A 172 9.65 -3.02 -3.41
C ASP A 172 10.69 -2.23 -4.24
N PHE A 173 11.23 -1.14 -3.64
CA PHE A 173 12.30 -0.36 -4.26
C PHE A 173 13.43 -0.04 -3.26
N PRO A 174 14.60 -0.69 -3.36
CA PRO A 174 15.71 -0.50 -2.41
C PRO A 174 16.25 0.93 -2.31
N GLY A 175 16.08 1.74 -3.38
CA GLY A 175 16.48 3.17 -3.40
C GLY A 175 15.45 4.13 -2.80
N GLY A 176 14.30 3.64 -2.33
CA GLY A 176 13.20 4.48 -1.81
C GLY A 176 13.62 5.39 -0.67
N GLY A 177 14.43 4.87 0.26
CA GLY A 177 14.90 5.63 1.41
C GLY A 177 15.74 6.86 1.04
N ASP A 178 16.58 6.77 0.02
CA ASP A 178 17.39 7.92 -0.44
C ASP A 178 16.52 9.00 -1.08
N ILE A 179 15.48 8.59 -1.83
CA ILE A 179 14.50 9.52 -2.40
C ILE A 179 13.73 10.21 -1.28
N LEU A 180 13.25 9.46 -0.28
CA LEU A 180 12.52 10.02 0.86
C LEU A 180 13.40 10.95 1.69
N ALA A 181 14.66 10.59 1.97
CA ALA A 181 15.60 11.44 2.71
C ALA A 181 15.90 12.74 1.97
N GLY A 182 15.99 12.70 0.64
CA GLY A 182 16.18 13.89 -0.19
C GLY A 182 14.96 14.82 -0.20
N ALA A 183 13.77 14.23 -0.25
CA ALA A 183 12.52 14.99 -0.28
C ALA A 183 12.10 15.53 1.09
N PHE A 184 12.37 14.79 2.15
CA PHE A 184 11.97 15.10 3.53
C PHE A 184 13.20 15.17 4.46
N PRO A 185 14.07 16.19 4.33
CA PRO A 185 15.35 16.23 5.04
C PRO A 185 15.23 16.34 6.57
N GLN A 186 14.03 16.62 7.09
CA GLN A 186 13.76 16.68 8.54
C GLN A 186 13.05 15.42 9.06
N ALA A 187 12.63 14.51 8.17
CA ALA A 187 11.93 13.31 8.54
C ALA A 187 12.87 12.23 9.09
N GLN A 188 12.32 11.38 9.96
CA GLN A 188 12.99 10.14 10.31
C GLN A 188 12.77 9.11 9.21
N VAL A 189 13.83 8.74 8.50
CA VAL A 189 13.77 7.72 7.44
C VAL A 189 14.20 6.37 7.96
N ILE A 190 13.40 5.34 7.67
CA ILE A 190 13.61 3.94 7.99
C ILE A 190 13.92 3.19 6.71
N TYR A 191 14.91 2.30 6.77
CA TYR A 191 15.32 1.40 5.68
C TYR A 191 15.15 -0.04 6.15
N ALA A 192 14.33 -0.82 5.47
CA ALA A 192 14.02 -2.19 5.85
C ALA A 192 13.90 -3.12 4.62
N GLY A 193 15.03 -3.50 4.06
CA GLY A 193 15.06 -4.35 2.87
C GLY A 193 14.47 -3.67 1.64
N GLY A 194 13.37 -4.18 1.12
CA GLY A 194 12.64 -3.60 -0.02
C GLY A 194 11.73 -2.43 0.37
N LEU A 195 11.45 -2.24 1.68
CA LEU A 195 10.60 -1.17 2.18
C LEU A 195 11.43 -0.04 2.75
N SER A 196 11.05 1.19 2.45
CA SER A 196 11.55 2.40 3.10
C SER A 196 10.38 3.27 3.55
N ALA A 197 10.53 4.01 4.66
CA ALA A 197 9.50 4.91 5.14
C ALA A 197 10.06 6.19 5.70
N ALA A 198 9.34 7.30 5.54
CA ALA A 198 9.60 8.58 6.20
C ALA A 198 8.44 8.95 7.12
N ARG A 199 8.75 9.29 8.38
CA ARG A 199 7.79 9.92 9.30
C ARG A 199 8.05 11.43 9.30
N LEU A 200 7.04 12.21 8.92
CA LEU A 200 7.09 13.65 8.66
C LEU A 200 6.82 14.51 9.90
#